data_0b916d2f7281d79014f3ac80a7c0e1e5
#
_entry.id   0b916d2f7281d79014f3ac80a7c0e1e5
#
_cell.length_a   1.000
_cell.length_b   1.000
_cell.length_c   1.000
_cell.angle_alpha   90.00
_cell.angle_beta   90.00
_cell.angle_gamma   90.00
#
_symmetry.space_group_name_H-M   'P 1'
#
loop_
_entity.id
_entity.type
_entity.pdbx_description
1 polymer ?
#
loop_
_entity_poly.entity_id
_entity_poly.type
_entity_poly.pdbx_seq_one_letter_code
_entity_poly.pdbx_strand_id
1 'polypeptide(L)'
;GAAKAAAYLACQEGAKSLTVVNRSGLAAEMLKTELLSYFPEFSIAVCTLGDVEEKINQYLPRRGYLAIQATSVGMYPNSEDCIVSNPQFFEKCDVGVDIVYIPEETTFIKNFKLRGKKACNGLGMLVYQGAISWQWWTGKILSKETKERAMETLQKILNQRMNREE
;
A
#
# COMPACT_ATOMS: atom_id res chain seq x y z
N GLY A 1 -0.07 6.72 -9.91
CA GLY A 1 0.71 5.53 -10.30
C GLY A 1 0.40 4.33 -9.43
N ALA A 2 1.07 4.17 -8.28
CA ALA A 2 1.01 2.95 -7.47
C ALA A 2 -0.39 2.59 -6.96
N ALA A 3 -1.17 3.56 -6.48
CA ALA A 3 -2.55 3.33 -6.04
C ALA A 3 -3.43 2.72 -7.14
N LYS A 4 -3.28 3.23 -8.37
CA LYS A 4 -4.02 2.75 -9.54
C LYS A 4 -3.62 1.32 -9.90
N ALA A 5 -2.31 1.02 -9.90
CA ALA A 5 -1.80 -0.33 -10.16
C ALA A 5 -2.27 -1.34 -9.11
N ALA A 6 -2.23 -0.97 -7.83
CA ALA A 6 -2.71 -1.81 -6.74
C ALA A 6 -4.22 -2.07 -6.82
N ALA A 7 -5.01 -1.05 -7.15
CA ALA A 7 -6.45 -1.17 -7.30
C ALA A 7 -6.82 -2.07 -8.50
N TYR A 8 -6.14 -1.89 -9.64
CA TYR A 8 -6.32 -2.75 -10.81
C TYR A 8 -6.01 -4.21 -10.49
N LEU A 9 -4.86 -4.45 -9.84
CA LEU A 9 -4.45 -5.79 -9.43
C LEU A 9 -5.47 -6.44 -8.48
N ALA A 10 -6.00 -5.68 -7.52
CA ALA A 10 -7.02 -6.20 -6.61
C ALA A 10 -8.28 -6.69 -7.37
N CYS A 11 -8.73 -5.94 -8.37
CA CYS A 11 -9.86 -6.35 -9.21
C CYS A 11 -9.51 -7.60 -10.04
N GLN A 12 -8.33 -7.63 -10.66
CA GLN A 12 -7.88 -8.72 -11.51
C GLN A 12 -7.69 -10.03 -10.75
N GLU A 13 -7.15 -9.97 -9.53
CA GLU A 13 -6.90 -11.14 -8.67
C GLU A 13 -8.14 -11.60 -7.89
N GLY A 14 -9.31 -11.02 -8.20
CA GLY A 14 -10.60 -11.51 -7.67
C GLY A 14 -10.87 -11.13 -6.23
N ALA A 15 -10.42 -9.97 -5.77
CA ALA A 15 -10.88 -9.41 -4.50
C ALA A 15 -12.42 -9.28 -4.53
N LYS A 16 -13.08 -9.52 -3.40
CA LYS A 16 -14.56 -9.46 -3.32
C LYS A 16 -15.12 -8.06 -3.52
N SER A 17 -14.38 -7.05 -3.10
CA SER A 17 -14.75 -5.64 -3.22
C SER A 17 -13.52 -4.77 -3.00
N LEU A 18 -13.58 -3.53 -3.43
CA LEU A 18 -12.56 -2.51 -3.22
C LEU A 18 -13.21 -1.29 -2.56
N THR A 19 -12.58 -0.76 -1.52
CA THR A 19 -12.90 0.57 -0.98
C THR A 19 -11.75 1.51 -1.30
N VAL A 20 -11.99 2.49 -2.15
CA VAL A 20 -11.01 3.52 -2.49
C VAL A 20 -11.16 4.66 -1.51
N VAL A 21 -10.12 4.92 -0.73
CA VAL A 21 -10.06 6.00 0.25
C VAL A 21 -9.08 7.07 -0.26
N ASN A 22 -9.53 8.32 -0.40
CA ASN A 22 -8.66 9.41 -0.80
C ASN A 22 -9.03 10.70 -0.04
N ARG A 23 -8.07 11.61 0.06
CA ARG A 23 -8.34 12.97 0.56
C ARG A 23 -9.35 13.71 -0.32
N SER A 24 -9.27 13.55 -1.64
CA SER A 24 -10.19 14.09 -2.63
C SER A 24 -11.20 13.04 -3.07
N GLY A 25 -12.49 13.22 -2.77
CA GLY A 25 -13.56 12.36 -3.24
C GLY A 25 -13.62 12.29 -4.77
N LEU A 26 -13.40 13.41 -5.46
CA LEU A 26 -13.39 13.46 -6.92
C LEU A 26 -12.31 12.54 -7.52
N ALA A 27 -11.08 12.56 -6.99
CA ALA A 27 -10.01 11.70 -7.49
C ALA A 27 -10.29 10.21 -7.23
N ALA A 28 -10.97 9.88 -6.15
CA ALA A 28 -11.40 8.51 -5.86
C ALA A 28 -12.52 8.05 -6.81
N GLU A 29 -13.49 8.90 -7.13
CA GLU A 29 -14.54 8.60 -8.11
C GLU A 29 -13.99 8.45 -9.54
N MET A 30 -13.01 9.26 -9.93
CA MET A 30 -12.32 9.10 -11.21
C MET A 30 -11.63 7.73 -11.31
N LEU A 31 -10.94 7.30 -10.26
CA LEU A 31 -10.31 5.97 -10.21
C LEU A 31 -11.36 4.86 -10.30
N LYS A 32 -12.47 4.97 -9.56
CA LYS A 32 -13.58 4.02 -9.64
C LYS A 32 -14.14 3.92 -11.04
N THR A 33 -14.43 5.06 -11.69
CA THR A 33 -14.96 5.09 -13.06
C THR A 33 -14.01 4.39 -14.04
N GLU A 34 -12.72 4.65 -13.90
CA GLU A 34 -11.72 4.00 -14.74
C GLU A 34 -11.66 2.48 -14.49
N LEU A 35 -11.65 2.03 -13.24
CA LEU A 35 -11.65 0.61 -12.93
C LEU A 35 -12.91 -0.11 -13.45
N LEU A 36 -14.08 0.52 -13.32
CA LEU A 36 -15.34 -0.04 -13.82
C LEU A 36 -15.40 -0.12 -15.35
N SER A 37 -14.58 0.62 -16.09
CA SER A 37 -14.45 0.46 -17.54
C SER A 37 -13.77 -0.87 -17.93
N TYR A 38 -12.95 -1.43 -17.05
CA TYR A 38 -12.29 -2.73 -17.24
C TYR A 38 -13.01 -3.87 -16.50
N PHE A 39 -13.64 -3.56 -15.36
CA PHE A 39 -14.28 -4.52 -14.47
C PHE A 39 -15.71 -4.05 -14.13
N PRO A 40 -16.66 -4.06 -15.09
CA PRO A 40 -17.97 -3.41 -14.93
C PRO A 40 -18.82 -3.95 -13.78
N GLU A 41 -18.66 -5.25 -13.44
CA GLU A 41 -19.44 -5.90 -12.37
C GLU A 41 -18.73 -5.86 -10.99
N PHE A 42 -17.56 -5.21 -10.91
CA PHE A 42 -16.79 -5.22 -9.65
C PHE A 42 -17.38 -4.24 -8.63
N SER A 43 -17.48 -4.67 -7.37
CA SER A 43 -18.00 -3.83 -6.28
C SER A 43 -16.94 -2.84 -5.79
N ILE A 44 -17.11 -1.55 -6.11
CA ILE A 44 -16.20 -0.48 -5.70
C ILE A 44 -16.95 0.57 -4.89
N ALA A 45 -16.56 0.74 -3.63
CA ALA A 45 -16.98 1.85 -2.79
C ALA A 45 -15.91 2.96 -2.80
N VAL A 46 -16.35 4.18 -2.61
CA VAL A 46 -15.48 5.37 -2.51
C VAL A 46 -15.82 6.13 -1.24
N CYS A 47 -14.81 6.61 -0.54
CA CYS A 47 -14.97 7.49 0.59
C CYS A 47 -13.76 8.43 0.77
N THR A 48 -13.91 9.44 1.61
CA THR A 48 -12.83 10.32 2.00
C THR A 48 -12.11 9.79 3.24
N LEU A 49 -10.92 10.34 3.54
CA LEU A 49 -10.23 10.04 4.80
C LEU A 49 -11.08 10.44 6.02
N GLY A 50 -11.80 11.58 5.94
CA GLY A 50 -12.74 12.00 6.99
C GLY A 50 -13.86 10.99 7.22
N ASP A 51 -14.40 10.39 6.15
CA ASP A 51 -15.42 9.33 6.28
C ASP A 51 -14.87 8.08 6.98
N VAL A 52 -13.60 7.72 6.75
CA VAL A 52 -12.96 6.60 7.45
C VAL A 52 -12.79 6.91 8.93
N GLU A 53 -12.44 8.14 9.27
CA GLU A 53 -12.30 8.57 10.67
C GLU A 53 -13.64 8.58 11.42
N GLU A 54 -14.69 9.06 10.77
CA GLU A 54 -15.98 9.31 11.43
C GLU A 54 -17.01 8.17 11.24
N LYS A 55 -17.01 7.52 10.08
CA LYS A 55 -18.05 6.59 9.64
C LYS A 55 -17.51 5.24 9.20
N ILE A 56 -16.47 4.75 9.86
CA ILE A 56 -15.74 3.54 9.44
C ILE A 56 -16.64 2.31 9.24
N ASN A 57 -17.67 2.13 10.07
CA ASN A 57 -18.56 0.98 9.94
C ASN A 57 -19.45 1.02 8.70
N GLN A 58 -19.67 2.20 8.14
CA GLN A 58 -20.42 2.37 6.89
C GLN A 58 -19.57 1.93 5.69
N TYR A 59 -18.30 2.29 5.66
CA TYR A 59 -17.41 2.05 4.52
C TYR A 59 -16.60 0.76 4.63
N LEU A 60 -16.32 0.33 5.84
CA LEU A 60 -15.67 -0.94 6.16
C LEU A 60 -16.57 -1.76 7.12
N PRO A 61 -17.73 -2.26 6.66
CA PRO A 61 -18.71 -2.92 7.53
C PRO A 61 -18.24 -4.28 8.05
N ARG A 62 -17.24 -4.90 7.45
CA ARG A 62 -16.73 -6.25 7.79
C ARG A 62 -15.36 -6.15 8.48
N ARG A 63 -14.74 -7.30 8.65
CA ARG A 63 -13.34 -7.51 9.04
C ARG A 63 -12.63 -8.31 7.95
N GLY A 64 -11.31 -8.42 8.04
CA GLY A 64 -10.49 -9.19 7.10
C GLY A 64 -10.07 -8.41 5.86
N TYR A 65 -9.99 -7.07 5.95
CA TYR A 65 -9.52 -6.26 4.83
C TYR A 65 -8.00 -6.34 4.69
N LEU A 66 -7.53 -6.30 3.45
CA LEU A 66 -6.18 -5.91 3.10
C LEU A 66 -6.16 -4.38 2.92
N ALA A 67 -5.37 -3.70 3.72
CA ALA A 67 -5.17 -2.26 3.59
C ALA A 67 -3.88 -1.97 2.81
N ILE A 68 -3.97 -1.14 1.77
CA ILE A 68 -2.81 -0.69 0.98
C ILE A 68 -2.72 0.83 1.08
N GLN A 69 -1.72 1.31 1.81
CA GLN A 69 -1.35 2.71 1.87
C GLN A 69 -0.49 3.05 0.65
N ALA A 70 -1.00 3.91 -0.22
CA ALA A 70 -0.36 4.25 -1.50
C ALA A 70 -0.15 5.76 -1.66
N THR A 71 0.11 6.45 -0.55
CA THR A 71 0.46 7.87 -0.49
C THR A 71 1.89 8.06 0.01
N SER A 72 2.36 9.30 0.09
CA SER A 72 3.65 9.64 0.69
C SER A 72 3.58 9.96 2.18
N VAL A 73 2.42 9.80 2.83
CA VAL A 73 2.27 10.04 4.27
C VAL A 73 3.10 9.03 5.06
N GLY A 74 3.86 9.51 6.03
CA GLY A 74 4.78 8.68 6.82
C GLY A 74 6.15 8.46 6.14
N MET A 75 6.39 9.06 4.97
CA MET A 75 7.71 9.06 4.33
C MET A 75 8.60 10.13 4.96
N TYR A 76 9.91 9.84 5.06
CA TYR A 76 10.90 10.83 5.49
C TYR A 76 10.75 12.17 4.70
N PRO A 77 10.85 13.35 5.34
CA PRO A 77 11.20 13.56 6.76
C PRO A 77 10.02 13.46 7.75
N ASN A 78 8.78 13.39 7.30
CA ASN A 78 7.59 13.38 8.16
C ASN A 78 7.19 11.95 8.57
N SER A 79 8.13 11.20 9.13
CA SER A 79 8.01 9.76 9.40
C SER A 79 6.98 9.40 10.47
N GLU A 80 6.62 10.36 11.34
CA GLU A 80 5.64 10.15 12.40
C GLU A 80 4.19 10.27 11.93
N ASP A 81 3.97 10.82 10.73
CA ASP A 81 2.63 10.97 10.18
C ASP A 81 2.00 9.61 9.85
N CYS A 82 0.69 9.50 10.07
CA CYS A 82 -0.10 8.34 9.69
C CYS A 82 -1.33 8.79 8.90
N ILE A 83 -1.64 8.06 7.81
CA ILE A 83 -2.75 8.40 6.91
C ILE A 83 -4.11 8.22 7.58
N VAL A 84 -4.23 7.35 8.58
CA VAL A 84 -5.45 7.05 9.34
C VAL A 84 -5.11 7.04 10.82
N SER A 85 -5.87 7.78 11.62
CA SER A 85 -5.74 7.82 13.08
C SER A 85 -6.73 6.92 13.82
N ASN A 86 -7.85 6.56 13.19
CA ASN A 86 -8.90 5.74 13.79
C ASN A 86 -8.40 4.31 14.10
N PRO A 87 -8.32 3.90 15.39
CA PRO A 87 -7.85 2.56 15.76
C PRO A 87 -8.70 1.43 15.18
N GLN A 88 -10.01 1.65 14.99
CA GLN A 88 -10.91 0.64 14.43
C GLN A 88 -10.55 0.28 12.99
N PHE A 89 -9.92 1.18 12.24
CA PHE A 89 -9.41 0.86 10.90
C PHE A 89 -8.44 -0.32 10.95
N PHE A 90 -7.45 -0.22 11.83
CA PHE A 90 -6.44 -1.28 11.98
C PHE A 90 -7.04 -2.57 12.56
N GLU A 91 -8.10 -2.49 13.35
CA GLU A 91 -8.81 -3.68 13.85
C GLU A 91 -9.59 -4.42 12.76
N LYS A 92 -10.12 -3.70 11.79
CA LYS A 92 -10.88 -4.26 10.66
C LYS A 92 -10.00 -4.88 9.58
N CYS A 93 -8.75 -4.48 9.48
CA CYS A 93 -7.80 -4.97 8.49
C CYS A 93 -6.93 -6.09 9.10
N ASP A 94 -6.68 -7.16 8.35
CA ASP A 94 -5.83 -8.27 8.78
C ASP A 94 -4.39 -8.11 8.31
N VAL A 95 -4.21 -7.40 7.18
CA VAL A 95 -2.88 -7.17 6.58
C VAL A 95 -2.77 -5.70 6.17
N GLY A 96 -1.62 -5.10 6.45
CA GLY A 96 -1.24 -3.77 5.99
C GLY A 96 -0.10 -3.83 4.97
N VAL A 97 -0.22 -3.10 3.87
CA VAL A 97 0.87 -2.86 2.92
C VAL A 97 1.06 -1.36 2.81
N ASP A 98 2.26 -0.90 3.04
CA ASP A 98 2.64 0.49 2.81
C ASP A 98 3.61 0.56 1.64
N ILE A 99 3.34 1.36 0.61
CA ILE A 99 4.28 1.53 -0.50
C ILE A 99 5.52 2.35 -0.12
N VAL A 100 5.46 3.08 0.98
CA VAL A 100 6.63 3.76 1.55
C VAL A 100 7.63 2.70 2.04
N TYR A 101 8.92 2.94 1.79
CA TYR A 101 10.01 2.06 2.20
C TYR A 101 11.14 2.81 2.95
N ILE A 102 11.01 4.11 3.13
CA ILE A 102 11.82 4.96 3.99
C ILE A 102 10.90 5.84 4.83
N PRO A 103 10.81 5.63 6.15
CA PRO A 103 11.53 4.63 6.96
C PRO A 103 11.08 3.19 6.66
N GLU A 104 11.84 2.22 7.18
CA GLU A 104 11.52 0.79 7.05
C GLU A 104 10.16 0.46 7.68
N GLU A 105 9.85 1.07 8.83
CA GLU A 105 8.58 0.95 9.52
C GLU A 105 7.93 2.33 9.71
N THR A 106 6.98 2.63 8.85
CA THR A 106 6.11 3.81 9.02
C THR A 106 5.18 3.65 10.22
N THR A 107 4.60 4.75 10.70
CA THR A 107 3.57 4.70 11.75
C THR A 107 2.37 3.83 11.34
N PHE A 108 2.04 3.78 10.04
CA PHE A 108 1.03 2.86 9.51
C PHE A 108 1.40 1.39 9.78
N ILE A 109 2.61 0.96 9.43
CA ILE A 109 3.11 -0.41 9.66
C ILE A 109 3.18 -0.73 11.16
N LYS A 110 3.72 0.19 11.97
CA LYS A 110 3.79 0.04 13.44
C LYS A 110 2.41 -0.23 14.04
N ASN A 111 1.37 0.47 13.59
CA ASN A 111 -0.01 0.28 14.06
C ASN A 111 -0.57 -1.11 13.79
N PHE A 112 -0.23 -1.75 12.66
CA PHE A 112 -0.57 -3.15 12.38
C PHE A 112 0.19 -4.11 13.31
N LYS A 113 1.51 -3.93 13.42
CA LYS A 113 2.38 -4.79 14.23
C LYS A 113 2.03 -4.76 15.71
N LEU A 114 1.70 -3.57 16.27
CA LEU A 114 1.25 -3.42 17.66
C LEU A 114 -0.03 -4.22 17.97
N ARG A 115 -0.81 -4.54 16.95
CA ARG A 115 -2.04 -5.37 17.06
C ARG A 115 -1.80 -6.85 16.68
N GLY A 116 -0.54 -7.27 16.58
CA GLY A 116 -0.17 -8.63 16.18
C GLY A 116 -0.53 -9.00 14.74
N LYS A 117 -0.73 -8.00 13.88
CA LYS A 117 -1.11 -8.19 12.48
C LYS A 117 0.08 -8.11 11.55
N LYS A 118 -0.06 -8.72 10.37
CA LYS A 118 0.97 -8.68 9.33
C LYS A 118 1.02 -7.33 8.65
N ALA A 119 2.22 -6.81 8.45
CA ALA A 119 2.42 -5.63 7.61
C ALA A 119 3.78 -5.69 6.91
N CYS A 120 3.86 -5.08 5.74
CA CYS A 120 5.11 -4.94 4.99
C CYS A 120 5.19 -3.57 4.32
N ASN A 121 6.43 -3.15 4.03
CA ASN A 121 6.72 -1.91 3.32
C ASN A 121 6.87 -2.11 1.81
N GLY A 122 7.09 -1.01 1.08
CA GLY A 122 7.17 -0.98 -0.38
C GLY A 122 8.49 -1.45 -0.99
N LEU A 123 9.47 -1.89 -0.20
CA LEU A 123 10.77 -2.30 -0.73
C LEU A 123 10.66 -3.48 -1.69
N GLY A 124 9.81 -4.44 -1.37
CA GLY A 124 9.52 -5.56 -2.27
C GLY A 124 8.98 -5.08 -3.61
N MET A 125 8.03 -4.15 -3.61
CA MET A 125 7.48 -3.57 -4.84
C MET A 125 8.58 -2.88 -5.67
N LEU A 126 9.48 -2.13 -5.04
CA LEU A 126 10.61 -1.47 -5.69
C LEU A 126 11.52 -2.47 -6.40
N VAL A 127 11.90 -3.57 -5.73
CA VAL A 127 12.78 -4.58 -6.30
C VAL A 127 12.10 -5.35 -7.44
N TYR A 128 10.86 -5.77 -7.24
CA TYR A 128 10.15 -6.55 -8.25
C TYR A 128 9.85 -5.75 -9.51
N GLN A 129 9.46 -4.47 -9.40
CA GLN A 129 9.27 -3.62 -10.57
C GLN A 129 10.58 -3.39 -11.35
N GLY A 130 11.70 -3.22 -10.63
CA GLY A 130 13.03 -3.13 -11.22
C GLY A 130 13.44 -4.42 -11.95
N ALA A 131 13.14 -5.59 -11.35
CA ALA A 131 13.40 -6.90 -11.97
C ALA A 131 12.58 -7.10 -13.25
N ILE A 132 11.33 -6.64 -13.28
CA ILE A 132 10.48 -6.69 -14.48
C ILE A 132 11.05 -5.75 -15.55
N SER A 133 11.44 -4.53 -15.20
CA SER A 133 12.09 -3.59 -16.13
C SER A 133 13.36 -4.16 -16.73
N TRP A 134 14.20 -4.80 -15.91
CA TRP A 134 15.39 -5.50 -16.37
C TRP A 134 15.06 -6.58 -17.38
N GLN A 135 14.04 -7.41 -17.10
CA GLN A 135 13.59 -8.46 -18.03
C GLN A 135 13.15 -7.87 -19.38
N TRP A 136 12.40 -6.77 -19.37
CA TRP A 136 11.97 -6.09 -20.60
C TRP A 136 13.16 -5.60 -21.44
N TRP A 137 14.17 -5.00 -20.79
CA TRP A 137 15.32 -4.43 -21.51
C TRP A 137 16.31 -5.47 -22.00
N THR A 138 16.47 -6.57 -21.32
CA THR A 138 17.54 -7.54 -21.58
C THR A 138 17.05 -8.88 -22.10
N GLY A 139 15.76 -9.16 -22.03
CA GLY A 139 15.18 -10.48 -22.30
C GLY A 139 15.53 -11.54 -21.24
N LYS A 140 16.23 -11.16 -20.14
CA LYS A 140 16.69 -12.10 -19.10
C LYS A 140 15.84 -11.98 -17.84
N ILE A 141 15.41 -13.12 -17.29
CA ILE A 141 14.66 -13.20 -16.03
C ILE A 141 15.66 -13.30 -14.88
N LEU A 142 15.51 -12.42 -13.88
CA LEU A 142 16.28 -12.53 -12.63
C LEU A 142 15.72 -13.67 -11.76
N SER A 143 16.62 -14.48 -11.20
CA SER A 143 16.24 -15.54 -10.27
C SER A 143 15.62 -14.99 -8.99
N LYS A 144 14.89 -15.83 -8.26
CA LYS A 144 14.33 -15.47 -6.95
C LYS A 144 15.45 -15.05 -5.99
N GLU A 145 16.52 -15.83 -5.94
CA GLU A 145 17.70 -15.56 -5.09
C GLU A 145 18.34 -14.20 -5.40
N THR A 146 18.48 -13.83 -6.69
CA THR A 146 19.00 -12.52 -7.07
C THR A 146 18.11 -11.38 -6.58
N LYS A 147 16.79 -11.54 -6.65
CA LYS A 147 15.83 -10.54 -6.14
C LYS A 147 15.88 -10.42 -4.62
N GLU A 148 16.01 -11.54 -3.91
CA GLU A 148 16.16 -11.56 -2.43
C GLU A 148 17.45 -10.87 -2.00
N ARG A 149 18.58 -11.17 -2.64
CA ARG A 149 19.85 -10.47 -2.40
C ARG A 149 19.78 -8.98 -2.69
N ALA A 150 19.05 -8.58 -3.73
CA ALA A 150 18.83 -7.16 -4.03
C ALA A 150 18.03 -6.48 -2.92
N MET A 151 16.97 -7.11 -2.40
CA MET A 151 16.20 -6.59 -1.26
C MET A 151 17.08 -6.40 -0.02
N GLU A 152 17.84 -7.43 0.37
CA GLU A 152 18.73 -7.35 1.53
C GLU A 152 19.80 -6.25 1.39
N THR A 153 20.36 -6.12 0.20
CA THR A 153 21.38 -5.09 -0.08
C THR A 153 20.78 -3.68 0.00
N LEU A 154 19.63 -3.48 -0.61
CA LEU A 154 18.93 -2.19 -0.56
C LEU A 154 18.52 -1.84 0.87
N GLN A 155 17.98 -2.78 1.64
CA GLN A 155 17.61 -2.56 3.03
C GLN A 155 18.81 -2.08 3.86
N LYS A 156 19.99 -2.72 3.70
CA LYS A 156 21.23 -2.31 4.39
C LYS A 156 21.64 -0.89 4.00
N ILE A 157 21.59 -0.55 2.71
CA ILE A 157 21.97 0.79 2.21
C ILE A 157 21.00 1.85 2.76
N LEU A 158 19.70 1.59 2.76
CA LEU A 158 18.70 2.52 3.25
C LEU A 158 18.87 2.77 4.75
N ASN A 159 19.07 1.74 5.54
CA ASN A 159 19.30 1.87 6.98
C ASN A 159 20.59 2.65 7.30
N GLN A 160 21.66 2.46 6.51
CA GLN A 160 22.90 3.25 6.67
C GLN A 160 22.71 4.73 6.32
N ARG A 161 21.84 5.07 5.37
CA ARG A 161 21.54 6.48 5.03
C ARG A 161 20.76 7.17 6.14
N MET A 162 19.73 6.52 6.66
CA MET A 162 18.93 7.07 7.77
C MET A 162 19.79 7.40 8.98
N ASN A 163 20.69 6.48 9.38
CA ASN A 163 21.59 6.68 10.52
C ASN A 163 22.67 7.78 10.32
N ARG A 164 22.80 8.33 9.13
CA ARG A 164 23.75 9.45 8.84
C ARG A 164 23.04 10.81 8.81
N GLU A 165 21.73 10.80 8.71
CA GLU A 165 20.89 12.01 8.61
C GLU A 165 20.23 12.36 9.97
N GLU A 166 20.34 11.46 10.96
CA GLU A 166 20.08 11.71 12.39
C GLU A 166 21.33 12.28 13.08
#